data_7a64eb70f2e1a2063d5dc0a535f4246d
#
_entry.id   7a64eb70f2e1a2063d5dc0a535f4246d
#
_cell.length_a   1.000
_cell.length_b   1.000
_cell.length_c   1.000
_cell.angle_alpha   90.00
_cell.angle_beta   90.00
_cell.angle_gamma   90.00
#
_symmetry.space_group_name_H-M   'P 1'
#
loop_
_entity.id
_entity.type
_entity.pdbx_description
1 polymer ?
#
loop_
_entity_poly.entity_id
_entity_poly.type
_entity_poly.pdbx_seq_one_letter_code
_entity_poly.pdbx_strand_id
1 'polypeptide(L)'
;MIVFIIFGLILLLLSFSLKNNPNPFSKFSNTIKILGFLLIALGVFSSMFKQIDAGKVGVKSLYGNVEPDILESGLHIINPLLDVTDFDIQTQNYTMSAIHDEGNKEGDDAIRVLSNDGLEVVIDLTVLYRISPELAPKIFQQIGENYADKIVRPVTRTRIRDNAVYYDAVALYSTKRNEFQQRIFKTIEADFKSRGLVLEQLLIRNINLPTSVKTTIESKINAEQDAQKMTFILQKEKQEAERKRVEAQGIADYQRIISTGLSDKQLQYEQIKAQKELAASPNTKIIFMNGKGSAPVILSDK
;
A
#
# COMPACT_ATOMS: atom_id res chain seq x y z
N MET A 1 -7.40 -42.65 -11.17
CA MET A 1 -6.21 -43.50 -11.35
C MET A 1 -6.24 -44.74 -10.49
N ILE A 2 -6.03 -44.69 -9.18
CA ILE A 2 -5.99 -45.84 -8.24
C ILE A 2 -7.21 -46.77 -8.37
N VAL A 3 -8.40 -46.19 -8.59
CA VAL A 3 -9.66 -46.93 -8.75
C VAL A 3 -9.61 -47.90 -9.97
N PHE A 4 -9.10 -47.43 -11.12
CA PHE A 4 -8.96 -48.29 -12.31
C PHE A 4 -7.95 -49.44 -12.12
N ILE A 5 -6.84 -49.16 -11.43
CA ILE A 5 -5.83 -50.20 -11.12
C ILE A 5 -6.39 -51.24 -10.15
N ILE A 6 -7.04 -50.80 -9.07
CA ILE A 6 -7.68 -51.68 -8.09
C ILE A 6 -8.75 -52.55 -8.76
N PHE A 7 -9.63 -51.93 -9.56
CA PHE A 7 -10.71 -52.66 -10.22
C PHE A 7 -10.18 -53.64 -11.27
N GLY A 8 -9.13 -53.24 -12.01
CA GLY A 8 -8.43 -54.12 -12.94
C GLY A 8 -7.78 -55.33 -12.23
N LEU A 9 -7.20 -55.09 -11.04
CA LEU A 9 -6.56 -56.13 -10.22
C LEU A 9 -7.61 -57.12 -9.65
N ILE A 10 -8.76 -56.59 -9.22
CA ILE A 10 -9.91 -57.40 -8.77
C ILE A 10 -10.42 -58.27 -9.94
N LEU A 11 -10.56 -57.74 -11.14
CA LEU A 11 -10.98 -58.50 -12.31
C LEU A 11 -9.96 -59.61 -12.68
N LEU A 12 -8.65 -59.35 -12.54
CA LEU A 12 -7.61 -60.38 -12.76
C LEU A 12 -7.73 -61.50 -11.71
N LEU A 13 -7.90 -61.17 -10.46
CA LEU A 13 -8.08 -62.19 -9.38
C LEU A 13 -9.37 -62.99 -9.60
N LEU A 14 -10.44 -62.37 -10.02
CA LEU A 14 -11.72 -63.02 -10.32
C LEU A 14 -11.58 -63.95 -11.52
N SER A 15 -10.87 -63.53 -12.56
CA SER A 15 -10.56 -64.37 -13.73
C SER A 15 -9.72 -65.59 -13.37
N PHE A 16 -8.77 -65.46 -12.45
CA PHE A 16 -7.94 -66.58 -11.96
C PHE A 16 -8.78 -67.58 -11.17
N SER A 17 -9.69 -67.10 -10.31
CA SER A 17 -10.63 -67.91 -9.54
C SER A 17 -11.62 -68.69 -10.45
N LEU A 18 -12.13 -68.04 -11.50
CA LEU A 18 -13.06 -68.66 -12.46
C LEU A 18 -12.42 -69.73 -13.32
N LYS A 19 -11.10 -69.64 -13.57
CA LYS A 19 -10.36 -70.64 -14.34
C LYS A 19 -10.15 -71.92 -13.57
N ASN A 20 -10.06 -71.85 -12.24
CA ASN A 20 -9.79 -73.02 -11.36
C ASN A 20 -11.09 -73.76 -10.92
N ASN A 21 -12.29 -73.20 -11.20
CA ASN A 21 -13.57 -73.84 -10.83
C ASN A 21 -14.35 -74.24 -12.12
N PRO A 22 -14.94 -75.38 -12.15
CA PRO A 22 -15.73 -75.88 -13.29
C PRO A 22 -17.13 -75.20 -13.35
N ASN A 23 -17.15 -73.93 -13.59
CA ASN A 23 -18.39 -73.12 -13.68
C ASN A 23 -18.67 -72.76 -15.15
N PRO A 24 -19.97 -72.58 -15.56
CA PRO A 24 -20.33 -72.16 -16.91
C PRO A 24 -19.70 -70.84 -17.34
N PHE A 25 -19.27 -70.02 -16.38
CA PHE A 25 -18.60 -68.73 -16.61
C PHE A 25 -17.08 -68.85 -16.93
N SER A 26 -16.51 -70.05 -16.85
CA SER A 26 -15.08 -70.28 -17.18
C SER A 26 -14.69 -69.91 -18.61
N LYS A 27 -15.65 -69.98 -19.55
CA LYS A 27 -15.49 -69.53 -20.96
C LYS A 27 -15.19 -68.03 -21.07
N PHE A 28 -15.63 -67.20 -20.12
CA PHE A 28 -15.40 -65.74 -20.09
C PHE A 28 -14.12 -65.36 -19.37
N SER A 29 -13.40 -66.31 -18.75
CA SER A 29 -12.16 -66.06 -18.02
C SER A 29 -11.13 -65.26 -18.83
N ASN A 30 -10.91 -65.61 -20.11
CA ASN A 30 -9.96 -64.89 -20.96
C ASN A 30 -10.40 -63.47 -21.27
N THR A 31 -11.70 -63.26 -21.49
CA THR A 31 -12.26 -61.92 -21.76
C THR A 31 -12.12 -61.02 -20.52
N ILE A 32 -12.40 -61.55 -19.33
CA ILE A 32 -12.24 -60.85 -18.06
C ILE A 32 -10.76 -60.50 -17.79
N LYS A 33 -9.81 -61.40 -18.13
CA LYS A 33 -8.37 -61.12 -18.07
C LYS A 33 -7.97 -59.93 -18.95
N ILE A 34 -8.38 -59.96 -20.21
CA ILE A 34 -8.06 -58.92 -21.17
C ILE A 34 -8.63 -57.58 -20.71
N LEU A 35 -9.88 -57.57 -20.20
CA LEU A 35 -10.52 -56.37 -19.65
C LEU A 35 -9.77 -55.86 -18.40
N GLY A 36 -9.32 -56.77 -17.53
CA GLY A 36 -8.50 -56.41 -16.33
C GLY A 36 -7.15 -55.78 -16.71
N PHE A 37 -6.43 -56.37 -17.68
CA PHE A 37 -5.19 -55.78 -18.19
C PHE A 37 -5.41 -54.43 -18.88
N LEU A 38 -6.49 -54.30 -19.66
CA LEU A 38 -6.83 -53.06 -20.33
C LEU A 38 -7.15 -51.96 -19.32
N LEU A 39 -7.86 -52.26 -18.26
CA LEU A 39 -8.15 -51.29 -17.18
C LEU A 39 -6.89 -50.84 -16.41
N ILE A 40 -5.98 -51.78 -16.12
CA ILE A 40 -4.67 -51.47 -15.50
C ILE A 40 -3.86 -50.58 -16.44
N ALA A 41 -3.76 -50.95 -17.72
CA ALA A 41 -3.05 -50.14 -18.73
C ALA A 41 -3.63 -48.74 -18.85
N LEU A 42 -4.94 -48.61 -18.84
CA LEU A 42 -5.65 -47.35 -18.89
C LEU A 42 -5.41 -46.51 -17.61
N GLY A 43 -5.37 -47.18 -16.45
CA GLY A 43 -5.03 -46.53 -15.16
C GLY A 43 -3.60 -45.99 -15.13
N VAL A 44 -2.63 -46.75 -15.61
CA VAL A 44 -1.22 -46.33 -15.72
C VAL A 44 -1.08 -45.23 -16.75
N PHE A 45 -1.72 -45.35 -17.92
CA PHE A 45 -1.68 -44.32 -18.96
C PHE A 45 -2.27 -43.00 -18.46
N SER A 46 -3.40 -43.04 -17.77
CA SER A 46 -4.01 -41.85 -17.16
C SER A 46 -3.10 -41.18 -16.11
N SER A 47 -2.26 -41.95 -15.44
CA SER A 47 -1.31 -41.47 -14.43
C SER A 47 -0.10 -40.73 -15.01
N MET A 48 0.16 -40.93 -16.32
CA MET A 48 1.26 -40.23 -17.02
C MET A 48 0.93 -38.77 -17.29
N PHE A 49 -0.34 -38.39 -17.29
CA PHE A 49 -0.75 -37.02 -17.55
C PHE A 49 -0.85 -36.22 -16.26
N LYS A 50 -0.03 -35.19 -16.16
CA LYS A 50 -0.07 -34.22 -15.07
C LYS A 50 -0.35 -32.83 -15.64
N GLN A 51 -1.39 -32.20 -15.17
CA GLN A 51 -1.70 -30.82 -15.50
C GLN A 51 -1.14 -29.93 -14.38
N ILE A 52 -0.46 -28.84 -14.78
CA ILE A 52 0.01 -27.77 -13.91
C ILE A 52 -0.82 -26.54 -14.23
N ASP A 53 -1.42 -25.95 -13.22
CA ASP A 53 -2.28 -24.77 -13.37
C ASP A 53 -1.47 -23.54 -13.78
N ALA A 54 -2.15 -22.57 -14.39
CA ALA A 54 -1.56 -21.29 -14.73
C ALA A 54 -1.07 -20.56 -13.45
N GLY A 55 0.15 -20.00 -13.50
CA GLY A 55 0.77 -19.34 -12.36
C GLY A 55 1.47 -20.27 -11.38
N LYS A 56 1.55 -21.58 -11.68
CA LYS A 56 2.29 -22.56 -10.89
C LYS A 56 3.38 -23.23 -11.72
N VAL A 57 4.35 -23.78 -11.02
CA VAL A 57 5.36 -24.71 -11.58
C VAL A 57 5.36 -25.99 -10.78
N GLY A 58 5.48 -27.10 -11.49
CA GLY A 58 5.59 -28.41 -10.89
C GLY A 58 7.05 -28.78 -10.60
N VAL A 59 7.36 -29.07 -9.37
CA VAL A 59 8.65 -29.63 -8.95
C VAL A 59 8.53 -31.14 -8.88
N LYS A 60 9.38 -31.84 -9.64
CA LYS A 60 9.38 -33.29 -9.74
C LYS A 60 10.24 -33.89 -8.62
N SER A 61 9.75 -34.95 -7.99
CA SER A 61 10.55 -35.75 -7.07
C SER A 61 10.36 -37.25 -7.31
N LEU A 62 11.45 -37.99 -7.33
CA LEU A 62 11.45 -39.45 -7.47
C LEU A 62 11.95 -40.07 -6.15
N TYR A 63 11.05 -40.69 -5.40
CA TYR A 63 11.35 -41.29 -4.10
C TYR A 63 12.13 -40.35 -3.15
N GLY A 64 11.76 -39.07 -3.15
CA GLY A 64 12.40 -38.04 -2.31
C GLY A 64 13.63 -37.37 -2.92
N ASN A 65 14.08 -37.80 -4.10
CA ASN A 65 15.13 -37.11 -4.85
C ASN A 65 14.49 -36.06 -5.76
N VAL A 66 14.78 -34.79 -5.51
CA VAL A 66 14.23 -33.65 -6.28
C VAL A 66 15.00 -33.50 -7.58
N GLU A 67 14.30 -33.48 -8.70
CA GLU A 67 14.89 -33.24 -10.01
C GLU A 67 15.07 -31.70 -10.21
N PRO A 68 16.17 -31.27 -10.87
CA PRO A 68 16.43 -29.85 -11.09
C PRO A 68 15.49 -29.19 -12.09
N ASP A 69 14.89 -29.98 -12.98
CA ASP A 69 13.98 -29.49 -14.03
C ASP A 69 12.58 -29.26 -13.45
N ILE A 70 11.95 -28.20 -13.90
CA ILE A 70 10.58 -27.83 -13.56
C ILE A 70 9.60 -28.19 -14.67
N LEU A 71 8.35 -28.39 -14.30
CA LEU A 71 7.22 -28.45 -15.23
C LEU A 71 6.56 -27.07 -15.25
N GLU A 72 6.52 -26.47 -16.41
CA GLU A 72 5.79 -25.20 -16.62
C GLU A 72 4.27 -25.43 -16.58
N SER A 73 3.48 -24.34 -16.60
CA SER A 73 2.03 -24.45 -16.71
C SER A 73 1.61 -25.14 -18.01
N GLY A 74 0.67 -26.07 -17.89
CA GLY A 74 0.17 -26.84 -19.04
C GLY A 74 0.04 -28.33 -18.75
N LEU A 75 -0.16 -29.13 -19.81
CA LEU A 75 -0.30 -30.58 -19.73
C LEU A 75 1.05 -31.25 -20.05
N HIS A 76 1.53 -32.06 -19.12
CA HIS A 76 2.80 -32.77 -19.25
C HIS A 76 2.60 -34.29 -19.19
N ILE A 77 3.45 -35.00 -19.94
CA ILE A 77 3.56 -36.45 -19.84
C ILE A 77 4.77 -36.76 -18.97
N ILE A 78 4.52 -37.38 -17.83
CA ILE A 78 5.55 -37.67 -16.83
C ILE A 78 5.62 -39.19 -16.53
N ASN A 79 6.69 -39.62 -15.91
CA ASN A 79 6.77 -40.96 -15.35
C ASN A 79 5.75 -41.07 -14.19
N PRO A 80 4.86 -42.09 -14.20
CA PRO A 80 3.83 -42.27 -13.16
C PRO A 80 4.38 -42.48 -11.75
N LEU A 81 5.68 -42.74 -11.58
CA LEU A 81 6.35 -42.87 -10.29
C LEU A 81 6.89 -41.57 -9.73
N LEU A 82 6.80 -40.47 -10.50
CA LEU A 82 7.19 -39.13 -10.04
C LEU A 82 6.07 -38.51 -9.20
N ASP A 83 6.44 -37.99 -8.05
CA ASP A 83 5.61 -37.05 -7.31
C ASP A 83 5.87 -35.64 -7.82
N VAL A 84 4.80 -34.88 -8.06
CA VAL A 84 4.88 -33.48 -8.52
C VAL A 84 4.21 -32.58 -7.50
N THR A 85 5.01 -31.70 -6.93
CA THR A 85 4.54 -30.67 -5.99
C THR A 85 4.41 -29.34 -6.73
N ASP A 86 3.23 -28.74 -6.64
CA ASP A 86 2.92 -27.49 -7.32
C ASP A 86 3.39 -26.30 -6.45
N PHE A 87 4.22 -25.43 -7.02
CA PHE A 87 4.66 -24.18 -6.41
C PHE A 87 4.03 -23.00 -7.11
N ASP A 88 3.41 -22.11 -6.34
CA ASP A 88 2.86 -20.86 -6.83
C ASP A 88 4.01 -19.88 -7.10
N ILE A 89 4.09 -19.40 -8.35
CA ILE A 89 5.08 -18.42 -8.82
C ILE A 89 4.50 -17.01 -8.95
N GLN A 90 3.21 -16.85 -8.66
CA GLN A 90 2.57 -15.54 -8.63
C GLN A 90 3.06 -14.73 -7.43
N THR A 91 2.77 -13.45 -7.46
CA THR A 91 3.03 -12.56 -6.33
C THR A 91 2.21 -13.00 -5.12
N GLN A 92 2.90 -13.32 -4.05
CA GLN A 92 2.33 -13.66 -2.77
C GLN A 92 2.56 -12.52 -1.79
N ASN A 93 1.68 -12.41 -0.80
CA ASN A 93 1.84 -11.47 0.29
C ASN A 93 2.06 -12.20 1.62
N TYR A 94 2.86 -11.61 2.48
CA TYR A 94 2.97 -11.99 3.87
C TYR A 94 2.82 -10.75 4.74
N THR A 95 1.71 -10.69 5.48
CA THR A 95 1.38 -9.54 6.34
C THR A 95 1.64 -9.90 7.79
N MET A 96 2.39 -9.03 8.48
CA MET A 96 2.66 -9.05 9.91
C MET A 96 2.00 -7.81 10.52
N SER A 97 0.96 -8.01 11.32
CA SER A 97 0.16 -6.94 11.92
C SER A 97 -0.16 -7.24 13.39
N ALA A 98 -0.33 -6.18 14.18
CA ALA A 98 -0.87 -6.26 15.54
C ALA A 98 -2.40 -6.41 15.56
N ILE A 99 -3.05 -6.08 14.45
CA ILE A 99 -4.50 -6.10 14.36
C ILE A 99 -4.96 -7.53 14.09
N HIS A 100 -5.90 -7.99 14.92
CA HIS A 100 -6.52 -9.31 14.75
C HIS A 100 -7.16 -9.39 13.36
N ASP A 101 -7.02 -10.52 12.68
CA ASP A 101 -7.56 -10.81 11.35
C ASP A 101 -6.96 -10.03 10.15
N GLU A 102 -5.92 -9.21 10.35
CA GLU A 102 -5.20 -8.55 9.24
C GLU A 102 -3.92 -9.28 8.78
N GLY A 103 -3.37 -10.15 9.62
CA GLY A 103 -2.11 -10.86 9.37
C GLY A 103 -2.31 -12.26 8.80
N ASN A 104 -1.21 -12.85 8.29
CA ASN A 104 -1.21 -14.26 7.87
C ASN A 104 -1.28 -15.23 9.06
N LYS A 105 -1.07 -14.73 10.28
CA LYS A 105 -1.23 -15.49 11.53
C LYS A 105 -2.30 -14.85 12.38
N GLU A 106 -3.09 -15.70 13.02
CA GLU A 106 -4.05 -15.25 14.02
C GLU A 106 -3.32 -14.64 15.22
N GLY A 107 -3.82 -13.49 15.69
CA GLY A 107 -3.30 -12.76 16.83
C GLY A 107 -2.25 -11.70 16.46
N ASP A 108 -1.51 -11.24 17.49
CA ASP A 108 -0.49 -10.20 17.34
C ASP A 108 0.80 -10.77 16.72
N ASP A 109 1.02 -10.52 15.45
CA ASP A 109 2.24 -10.85 14.73
C ASP A 109 3.06 -9.61 14.32
N ALA A 110 2.75 -8.42 14.86
CA ALA A 110 3.53 -7.21 14.60
C ALA A 110 5.00 -7.37 15.02
N ILE A 111 5.84 -6.57 14.40
CA ILE A 111 7.27 -6.59 14.69
C ILE A 111 7.58 -5.53 15.74
N ARG A 112 7.98 -5.97 16.93
CA ARG A 112 8.48 -5.09 17.98
C ARG A 112 9.97 -4.92 17.84
N VAL A 113 10.42 -3.68 17.74
CA VAL A 113 11.83 -3.31 17.59
C VAL A 113 12.20 -2.24 18.61
N LEU A 114 13.48 -2.20 18.96
CA LEU A 114 14.06 -1.11 19.73
C LEU A 114 14.69 -0.11 18.74
N SER A 115 14.34 1.16 18.89
CA SER A 115 14.97 2.26 18.17
C SER A 115 16.31 2.64 18.79
N ASN A 116 17.06 3.52 18.13
CA ASN A 116 18.34 4.02 18.61
C ASN A 116 18.26 4.71 19.98
N ASP A 117 17.16 5.39 20.25
CA ASP A 117 16.84 6.07 21.52
C ASP A 117 16.24 5.13 22.61
N GLY A 118 16.26 3.81 22.34
CA GLY A 118 15.82 2.79 23.31
C GLY A 118 14.31 2.66 23.49
N LEU A 119 13.52 3.25 22.60
CA LEU A 119 12.07 3.15 22.63
C LEU A 119 11.59 1.91 21.86
N GLU A 120 10.59 1.23 22.38
CA GLU A 120 9.92 0.14 21.68
C GLU A 120 8.97 0.71 20.63
N VAL A 121 9.19 0.29 19.37
CA VAL A 121 8.36 0.65 18.22
C VAL A 121 7.70 -0.59 17.67
N VAL A 122 6.40 -0.54 17.45
CA VAL A 122 5.63 -1.62 16.84
C VAL A 122 5.41 -1.30 15.37
N ILE A 123 5.85 -2.21 14.49
CA ILE A 123 5.81 -2.02 13.04
C ILE A 123 4.92 -3.09 12.41
N ASP A 124 3.90 -2.65 11.69
CA ASP A 124 3.06 -3.48 10.85
C ASP A 124 3.52 -3.35 9.40
N LEU A 125 3.71 -4.47 8.75
CA LEU A 125 4.18 -4.47 7.37
C LEU A 125 3.64 -5.64 6.55
N THR A 126 3.64 -5.43 5.24
CA THR A 126 3.36 -6.47 4.24
C THR A 126 4.55 -6.61 3.31
N VAL A 127 4.96 -7.84 3.10
CA VAL A 127 6.01 -8.24 2.15
C VAL A 127 5.34 -8.84 0.93
N LEU A 128 5.59 -8.27 -0.26
CA LEU A 128 5.20 -8.86 -1.53
C LEU A 128 6.41 -9.57 -2.12
N TYR A 129 6.25 -10.83 -2.40
CA TYR A 129 7.35 -11.67 -2.91
C TYR A 129 6.80 -12.74 -3.84
N ARG A 130 7.69 -13.34 -4.61
CA ARG A 130 7.40 -14.52 -5.43
C ARG A 130 8.59 -15.47 -5.45
N ILE A 131 8.32 -16.69 -5.84
CA ILE A 131 9.37 -17.69 -6.10
C ILE A 131 9.97 -17.45 -7.50
N SER A 132 11.29 -17.56 -7.61
CA SER A 132 11.93 -17.71 -8.92
C SER A 132 11.66 -19.11 -9.45
N PRO A 133 10.99 -19.27 -10.60
CA PRO A 133 10.59 -20.59 -11.11
C PRO A 133 11.76 -21.58 -11.20
N GLU A 134 12.90 -21.10 -11.71
CA GLU A 134 14.12 -21.89 -11.89
C GLU A 134 14.70 -22.43 -10.57
N LEU A 135 14.42 -21.75 -9.45
CA LEU A 135 14.95 -22.11 -8.13
C LEU A 135 13.92 -22.83 -7.25
N ALA A 136 12.70 -23.07 -7.75
CA ALA A 136 11.67 -23.80 -7.03
C ALA A 136 12.13 -25.21 -6.57
N PRO A 137 12.86 -26.02 -7.39
CA PRO A 137 13.39 -27.30 -6.94
C PRO A 137 14.35 -27.18 -5.75
N LYS A 138 15.21 -26.15 -5.76
CA LYS A 138 16.14 -25.89 -4.67
C LYS A 138 15.42 -25.47 -3.37
N ILE A 139 14.39 -24.64 -3.50
CA ILE A 139 13.54 -24.26 -2.37
C ILE A 139 12.86 -25.48 -1.78
N PHE A 140 12.27 -26.33 -2.63
CA PHE A 140 11.63 -27.56 -2.19
C PHE A 140 12.59 -28.49 -1.46
N GLN A 141 13.78 -28.70 -2.02
CA GLN A 141 14.79 -29.59 -1.44
C GLN A 141 15.33 -29.10 -0.09
N GLN A 142 15.58 -27.78 0.04
CA GLN A 142 16.26 -27.22 1.22
C GLN A 142 15.30 -26.76 2.31
N ILE A 143 14.10 -26.30 1.94
CA ILE A 143 13.17 -25.61 2.83
C ILE A 143 11.83 -26.35 2.91
N GLY A 144 11.36 -26.87 1.79
CA GLY A 144 10.04 -27.49 1.62
C GLY A 144 8.97 -26.47 1.23
N GLU A 145 7.71 -26.89 1.30
CA GLU A 145 6.56 -26.09 0.86
C GLU A 145 6.29 -24.87 1.75
N ASN A 146 6.57 -24.96 3.04
CA ASN A 146 6.30 -23.89 4.01
C ASN A 146 7.46 -22.88 4.11
N TYR A 147 7.93 -22.36 2.97
CA TYR A 147 9.04 -21.40 2.89
C TYR A 147 8.64 -20.02 3.44
N ALA A 148 7.36 -19.65 3.41
CA ALA A 148 6.86 -18.39 3.95
C ALA A 148 7.15 -18.27 5.46
N ASP A 149 6.77 -19.28 6.23
CA ASP A 149 7.00 -19.30 7.68
C ASP A 149 8.46 -19.57 8.07
N LYS A 150 9.18 -20.34 7.24
CA LYS A 150 10.57 -20.71 7.54
C LYS A 150 11.60 -19.67 7.10
N ILE A 151 11.31 -18.89 6.05
CA ILE A 151 12.25 -17.93 5.47
C ILE A 151 11.69 -16.52 5.46
N VAL A 152 10.53 -16.29 4.79
CA VAL A 152 10.01 -14.92 4.58
C VAL A 152 9.82 -14.22 5.91
N ARG A 153 9.09 -14.83 6.82
CA ARG A 153 8.78 -14.25 8.13
C ARG A 153 10.02 -14.02 9.00
N PRO A 154 10.90 -15.00 9.28
CA PRO A 154 12.06 -14.81 10.14
C PRO A 154 13.09 -13.85 9.57
N VAL A 155 13.38 -13.92 8.29
CA VAL A 155 14.34 -13.01 7.63
C VAL A 155 13.85 -11.58 7.71
N THR A 156 12.58 -11.34 7.35
CA THR A 156 11.98 -10.00 7.42
C THR A 156 12.05 -9.43 8.82
N ARG A 157 11.63 -10.20 9.83
CA ARG A 157 11.66 -9.76 11.24
C ARG A 157 13.09 -9.43 11.72
N THR A 158 14.06 -10.25 11.35
CA THR A 158 15.46 -10.03 11.74
C THR A 158 16.01 -8.78 11.08
N ARG A 159 15.82 -8.62 9.76
CA ARG A 159 16.36 -7.46 9.04
C ARG A 159 15.73 -6.14 9.47
N ILE A 160 14.47 -6.14 9.85
CA ILE A 160 13.82 -4.97 10.39
C ILE A 160 14.42 -4.60 11.74
N ARG A 161 14.61 -5.58 12.64
CA ARG A 161 15.26 -5.34 13.95
C ARG A 161 16.67 -4.80 13.80
N ASP A 162 17.47 -5.43 12.93
CA ASP A 162 18.86 -5.04 12.69
C ASP A 162 18.98 -3.61 12.15
N ASN A 163 18.00 -3.15 11.36
CA ASN A 163 18.02 -1.81 10.79
C ASN A 163 17.34 -0.75 11.67
N ALA A 164 16.42 -1.12 12.54
CA ALA A 164 15.71 -0.18 13.40
C ALA A 164 16.63 0.55 14.40
N VAL A 165 17.66 -0.13 14.88
CA VAL A 165 18.64 0.42 15.86
C VAL A 165 19.45 1.61 15.34
N TYR A 166 19.41 1.89 14.04
CA TYR A 166 20.10 3.04 13.44
C TYR A 166 19.24 4.31 13.38
N TYR A 167 17.97 4.22 13.80
CA TYR A 167 17.01 5.30 13.68
C TYR A 167 16.32 5.57 15.02
N ASP A 168 16.12 6.85 15.34
CA ASP A 168 15.30 7.26 16.46
C ASP A 168 13.82 6.98 16.19
N ALA A 169 13.04 6.71 17.22
CA ALA A 169 11.62 6.37 17.10
C ALA A 169 10.81 7.44 16.34
N VAL A 170 11.08 8.72 16.65
CA VAL A 170 10.44 9.86 15.96
C VAL A 170 10.81 9.90 14.48
N ALA A 171 12.06 9.62 14.14
CA ALA A 171 12.53 9.60 12.75
C ALA A 171 11.90 8.46 11.95
N LEU A 172 11.72 7.28 12.55
CA LEU A 172 11.01 6.14 11.95
C LEU A 172 9.54 6.47 11.67
N TYR A 173 8.90 7.16 12.60
CA TYR A 173 7.49 7.55 12.48
C TYR A 173 7.26 8.63 11.42
N SER A 174 8.20 9.57 11.20
CA SER A 174 7.99 10.76 10.37
C SER A 174 9.01 10.92 9.26
N THR A 175 10.18 11.47 9.56
CA THR A 175 11.09 12.06 8.56
C THR A 175 11.91 11.03 7.79
N LYS A 176 12.28 9.90 8.39
CA LYS A 176 13.16 8.89 7.79
C LYS A 176 12.47 7.58 7.43
N ARG A 177 11.13 7.56 7.44
CA ARG A 177 10.34 6.36 7.11
C ARG A 177 10.70 5.76 5.75
N ASN A 178 10.83 6.61 4.73
CA ASN A 178 11.17 6.15 3.38
C ASN A 178 12.61 5.64 3.28
N GLU A 179 13.56 6.29 3.93
CA GLU A 179 14.96 5.85 4.01
C GLU A 179 15.07 4.49 4.68
N PHE A 180 14.39 4.31 5.81
CA PHE A 180 14.30 3.06 6.54
C PHE A 180 13.71 1.94 5.68
N GLN A 181 12.59 2.20 5.00
CA GLN A 181 11.96 1.24 4.11
C GLN A 181 12.90 0.79 2.98
N GLN A 182 13.60 1.72 2.34
CA GLN A 182 14.56 1.40 1.28
C GLN A 182 15.75 0.59 1.79
N ARG A 183 16.25 0.91 2.98
CA ARG A 183 17.36 0.19 3.60
C ARG A 183 16.98 -1.24 3.94
N ILE A 184 15.81 -1.46 4.53
CA ILE A 184 15.30 -2.80 4.84
C ILE A 184 15.06 -3.58 3.53
N PHE A 185 14.44 -2.93 2.54
CA PHE A 185 14.19 -3.55 1.24
C PHE A 185 15.47 -4.15 0.66
N LYS A 186 16.55 -3.38 0.57
CA LYS A 186 17.84 -3.85 0.03
C LYS A 186 18.43 -5.02 0.81
N THR A 187 18.31 -5.00 2.13
CA THR A 187 18.85 -6.07 2.97
C THR A 187 18.05 -7.36 2.85
N ILE A 188 16.71 -7.27 2.79
CA ILE A 188 15.83 -8.43 2.61
C ILE A 188 15.95 -8.99 1.19
N GLU A 189 16.01 -8.11 0.17
CA GLU A 189 16.17 -8.51 -1.23
C GLU A 189 17.41 -9.38 -1.44
N ALA A 190 18.55 -8.99 -0.85
CA ALA A 190 19.78 -9.76 -0.92
C ALA A 190 19.64 -11.18 -0.30
N ASP A 191 18.99 -11.26 0.86
CA ASP A 191 18.73 -12.54 1.53
C ASP A 191 17.73 -13.41 0.76
N PHE A 192 16.68 -12.84 0.24
CA PHE A 192 15.67 -13.56 -0.53
C PHE A 192 16.26 -14.11 -1.83
N LYS A 193 17.01 -13.28 -2.56
CA LYS A 193 17.68 -13.67 -3.79
C LYS A 193 18.62 -14.86 -3.60
N SER A 194 19.37 -14.90 -2.51
CA SER A 194 20.28 -16.02 -2.18
C SER A 194 19.54 -17.34 -2.00
N ARG A 195 18.25 -17.29 -1.67
CA ARG A 195 17.38 -18.43 -1.35
C ARG A 195 16.36 -18.76 -2.44
N GLY A 196 16.39 -18.05 -3.57
CA GLY A 196 15.49 -18.28 -4.70
C GLY A 196 14.15 -17.55 -4.63
N LEU A 197 14.02 -16.59 -3.71
CA LEU A 197 12.87 -15.72 -3.60
C LEU A 197 13.18 -14.34 -4.23
N VAL A 198 12.18 -13.73 -4.82
CA VAL A 198 12.25 -12.37 -5.36
C VAL A 198 11.39 -11.48 -4.48
N LEU A 199 11.99 -10.48 -3.85
CA LEU A 199 11.27 -9.44 -3.14
C LEU A 199 10.76 -8.42 -4.16
N GLU A 200 9.45 -8.23 -4.25
CA GLU A 200 8.84 -7.25 -5.16
C GLU A 200 8.60 -5.93 -4.46
N GLN A 201 7.98 -5.97 -3.30
CA GLN A 201 7.70 -4.77 -2.50
C GLN A 201 7.78 -5.06 -1.00
N LEU A 202 8.12 -4.02 -0.25
CA LEU A 202 8.02 -3.98 1.20
C LEU A 202 7.14 -2.79 1.58
N LEU A 203 5.99 -3.05 2.17
CA LEU A 203 5.01 -2.04 2.51
C LEU A 203 4.94 -1.89 4.03
N ILE A 204 5.51 -0.82 4.57
CA ILE A 204 5.31 -0.46 5.97
C ILE A 204 3.91 0.13 6.10
N ARG A 205 3.00 -0.58 6.76
CA ARG A 205 1.60 -0.17 6.92
C ARG A 205 1.47 0.84 8.05
N ASN A 206 1.96 0.48 9.22
CA ASN A 206 1.86 1.31 10.40
C ASN A 206 3.15 1.26 11.22
N ILE A 207 3.45 2.35 11.91
CA ILE A 207 4.53 2.46 12.89
C ILE A 207 3.90 3.04 14.15
N ASN A 208 3.73 2.22 15.17
CA ASN A 208 3.12 2.61 16.43
C ASN A 208 4.19 2.89 17.48
N LEU A 209 4.11 4.06 18.06
CA LEU A 209 4.93 4.48 19.20
C LEU A 209 4.17 4.28 20.51
N PRO A 210 4.87 4.14 21.64
CA PRO A 210 4.24 4.18 22.96
C PRO A 210 3.42 5.47 23.13
N THR A 211 2.27 5.36 23.79
CA THR A 211 1.32 6.48 23.93
C THR A 211 1.95 7.72 24.55
N SER A 212 2.82 7.54 25.55
CA SER A 212 3.54 8.65 26.20
C SER A 212 4.45 9.43 25.24
N VAL A 213 5.09 8.73 24.32
CA VAL A 213 5.97 9.35 23.30
C VAL A 213 5.13 10.05 22.24
N LYS A 214 4.05 9.40 21.79
CA LYS A 214 3.12 9.97 20.81
C LYS A 214 2.53 11.30 21.30
N THR A 215 2.03 11.37 22.53
CA THR A 215 1.49 12.61 23.11
C THR A 215 2.54 13.70 23.22
N THR A 216 3.78 13.37 23.56
CA THR A 216 4.89 14.35 23.63
C THR A 216 5.21 14.90 22.23
N ILE A 217 5.25 14.04 21.21
CA ILE A 217 5.49 14.44 19.82
C ILE A 217 4.34 15.32 19.31
N GLU A 218 3.10 14.95 19.57
CA GLU A 218 1.92 15.73 19.17
C GLU A 218 1.95 17.12 19.84
N SER A 219 2.30 17.21 21.13
CA SER A 219 2.46 18.47 21.84
C SER A 219 3.57 19.34 21.24
N LYS A 220 4.70 18.74 20.86
CA LYS A 220 5.80 19.45 20.19
C LYS A 220 5.39 19.98 18.83
N ILE A 221 4.74 19.13 18.01
CA ILE A 221 4.25 19.52 16.69
C ILE A 221 3.25 20.67 16.79
N ASN A 222 2.31 20.60 17.75
CA ASN A 222 1.33 21.65 17.99
C ASN A 222 2.03 22.97 18.38
N ALA A 223 3.01 22.93 19.26
CA ALA A 223 3.78 24.12 19.65
C ALA A 223 4.57 24.72 18.47
N GLU A 224 5.17 23.88 17.61
CA GLU A 224 5.85 24.33 16.41
C GLU A 224 4.87 24.96 15.40
N GLN A 225 3.69 24.36 15.21
CA GLN A 225 2.64 24.92 14.35
C GLN A 225 2.11 26.26 14.88
N ASP A 226 1.91 26.36 16.18
CA ASP A 226 1.48 27.62 16.80
C ASP A 226 2.55 28.72 16.66
N ALA A 227 3.83 28.38 16.81
CA ALA A 227 4.92 29.31 16.56
C ALA A 227 4.97 29.76 15.08
N GLN A 228 4.80 28.83 14.14
CA GLN A 228 4.71 29.18 12.70
C GLN A 228 3.50 30.06 12.41
N LYS A 229 2.33 29.72 12.97
CA LYS A 229 1.13 30.53 12.83
C LYS A 229 1.34 31.97 13.34
N MET A 230 2.01 32.10 14.50
CA MET A 230 2.33 33.41 15.05
C MET A 230 3.27 34.21 14.15
N THR A 231 4.26 33.56 13.51
CA THR A 231 5.14 34.26 12.55
C THR A 231 4.35 34.75 11.32
N PHE A 232 3.42 33.96 10.80
CA PHE A 232 2.54 34.40 9.69
C PHE A 232 1.62 35.57 10.11
N ILE A 233 1.05 35.52 11.30
CA ILE A 233 0.22 36.61 11.83
C ILE A 233 1.05 37.89 11.93
N LEU A 234 2.25 37.84 12.53
CA LEU A 234 3.15 38.98 12.61
C LEU A 234 3.55 39.54 11.25
N GLN A 235 3.79 38.67 10.28
CA GLN A 235 4.10 39.09 8.91
C GLN A 235 2.92 39.76 8.25
N LYS A 236 1.70 39.23 8.41
CA LYS A 236 0.46 39.82 7.93
C LYS A 236 0.23 41.20 8.54
N GLU A 237 0.34 41.32 9.87
CA GLU A 237 0.17 42.60 10.58
C GLU A 237 1.20 43.65 10.12
N LYS A 238 2.46 43.26 9.91
CA LYS A 238 3.49 44.13 9.35
C LYS A 238 3.12 44.64 7.93
N GLN A 239 2.65 43.73 7.07
CA GLN A 239 2.22 44.09 5.72
C GLN A 239 0.99 45.01 5.73
N GLU A 240 0.05 44.77 6.65
CA GLU A 240 -1.14 45.59 6.78
C GLU A 240 -0.79 46.97 7.34
N ALA A 241 0.11 47.06 8.32
CA ALA A 241 0.61 48.32 8.82
C ALA A 241 1.33 49.15 7.72
N GLU A 242 2.15 48.47 6.92
CA GLU A 242 2.84 49.12 5.79
C GLU A 242 1.85 49.59 4.71
N ARG A 243 0.85 48.77 4.37
CA ARG A 243 -0.24 49.16 3.47
C ARG A 243 -0.95 50.40 3.96
N LYS A 244 -1.35 50.42 5.25
CA LYS A 244 -2.00 51.60 5.87
C LYS A 244 -1.09 52.84 5.85
N ARG A 245 0.22 52.66 6.07
CA ARG A 245 1.19 53.75 6.01
C ARG A 245 1.31 54.31 4.61
N VAL A 246 1.39 53.47 3.57
CA VAL A 246 1.46 53.88 2.17
C VAL A 246 0.15 54.57 1.74
N GLU A 247 -0.98 54.04 2.18
CA GLU A 247 -2.30 54.67 1.94
C GLU A 247 -2.41 56.03 2.59
N ALA A 248 -2.02 56.17 3.86
CA ALA A 248 -2.01 57.50 4.56
C ALA A 248 -1.04 58.45 3.89
N GLN A 249 0.14 58.00 3.46
CA GLN A 249 1.08 58.81 2.70
C GLN A 249 0.47 59.27 1.36
N GLY A 250 -0.20 58.40 0.62
CA GLY A 250 -0.90 58.73 -0.62
C GLY A 250 -1.98 59.77 -0.41
N ILE A 251 -2.79 59.67 0.67
CA ILE A 251 -3.81 60.64 1.02
C ILE A 251 -3.16 62.01 1.37
N ALA A 252 -2.06 61.99 2.17
CA ALA A 252 -1.37 63.23 2.51
C ALA A 252 -0.76 63.93 1.27
N ASP A 253 -0.15 63.16 0.38
CA ASP A 253 0.39 63.69 -0.88
C ASP A 253 -0.72 64.23 -1.79
N TYR A 254 -1.85 63.53 -1.89
CA TYR A 254 -3.03 63.98 -2.61
C TYR A 254 -3.56 65.31 -2.04
N GLN A 255 -3.74 65.41 -0.72
CA GLN A 255 -4.18 66.62 -0.06
C GLN A 255 -3.22 67.79 -0.29
N ARG A 256 -1.87 67.52 -0.22
CA ARG A 256 -0.86 68.54 -0.48
C ARG A 256 -0.92 69.05 -1.91
N ILE A 257 -1.08 68.18 -2.90
CA ILE A 257 -1.20 68.56 -4.31
C ILE A 257 -2.46 69.40 -4.53
N ILE A 258 -3.60 69.01 -3.96
CA ILE A 258 -4.84 69.76 -4.04
C ILE A 258 -4.69 71.14 -3.37
N SER A 259 -4.16 71.22 -2.15
CA SER A 259 -4.03 72.48 -1.43
C SER A 259 -3.10 73.51 -2.11
N THR A 260 -2.10 73.01 -2.85
CA THR A 260 -1.18 73.88 -3.62
C THR A 260 -1.74 74.24 -4.98
N GLY A 261 -2.68 73.50 -5.57
CA GLY A 261 -3.25 73.73 -6.88
C GLY A 261 -4.63 74.34 -6.93
N LEU A 262 -5.35 74.37 -5.80
CA LEU A 262 -6.71 74.89 -5.71
C LEU A 262 -6.69 76.45 -5.51
N SER A 263 -6.86 77.16 -6.57
CA SER A 263 -7.24 78.63 -6.47
C SER A 263 -8.68 78.72 -6.02
N ASP A 264 -9.05 79.85 -5.40
CA ASP A 264 -10.42 80.16 -4.98
C ASP A 264 -11.45 80.01 -6.13
N LYS A 265 -11.02 80.24 -7.37
CA LYS A 265 -11.84 80.03 -8.58
C LYS A 265 -12.10 78.54 -8.88
N GLN A 266 -11.18 77.70 -8.55
CA GLN A 266 -11.30 76.25 -8.77
C GLN A 266 -12.20 75.60 -7.71
N LEU A 267 -12.15 76.10 -6.46
CA LEU A 267 -13.07 75.68 -5.40
C LEU A 267 -14.53 76.09 -5.77
N GLN A 268 -14.72 77.28 -6.31
CA GLN A 268 -16.01 77.68 -6.80
C GLN A 268 -16.52 76.83 -7.99
N TYR A 269 -15.63 76.44 -8.90
CA TYR A 269 -15.99 75.61 -10.01
C TYR A 269 -16.41 74.20 -9.53
N GLU A 270 -15.67 73.59 -8.61
CA GLU A 270 -16.02 72.29 -8.04
C GLU A 270 -17.31 72.32 -7.21
N GLN A 271 -17.56 73.40 -6.48
CA GLN A 271 -18.84 73.61 -5.82
C GLN A 271 -20.02 73.71 -6.84
N ILE A 272 -19.86 74.41 -7.94
CA ILE A 272 -20.87 74.51 -9.00
C ILE A 272 -21.08 73.15 -9.68
N LYS A 273 -20.02 72.39 -9.90
CA LYS A 273 -20.07 71.01 -10.44
C LYS A 273 -20.80 70.05 -9.54
N ALA A 274 -20.47 70.06 -8.23
CA ALA A 274 -21.15 69.22 -7.23
C ALA A 274 -22.63 69.56 -7.09
N GLN A 275 -22.98 70.87 -7.17
CA GLN A 275 -24.37 71.34 -7.19
C GLN A 275 -25.11 70.87 -8.45
N LYS A 276 -24.46 70.87 -9.61
CA LYS A 276 -25.02 70.34 -10.86
C LYS A 276 -25.25 68.82 -10.82
N GLU A 277 -24.34 68.10 -10.27
CA GLU A 277 -24.46 66.61 -10.08
C GLU A 277 -25.57 66.28 -9.08
N LEU A 278 -25.68 67.01 -7.99
CA LEU A 278 -26.79 66.90 -7.02
C LEU A 278 -28.17 67.27 -7.68
N ALA A 279 -28.21 68.25 -8.51
CA ALA A 279 -29.44 68.68 -9.25
C ALA A 279 -29.85 67.63 -10.31
N ALA A 280 -28.89 66.87 -10.86
CA ALA A 280 -29.16 65.84 -11.85
C ALA A 280 -29.52 64.48 -11.20
N SER A 281 -29.41 64.32 -9.90
CA SER A 281 -29.73 63.07 -9.18
C SER A 281 -31.23 62.82 -9.10
N PRO A 282 -31.75 61.67 -9.51
CA PRO A 282 -33.16 61.31 -9.46
C PRO A 282 -33.77 61.26 -8.05
N ASN A 283 -32.94 61.30 -7.00
CA ASN A 283 -33.34 61.34 -5.57
C ASN A 283 -33.09 62.76 -4.98
N THR A 284 -33.59 63.78 -5.59
CA THR A 284 -33.34 65.20 -5.22
C THR A 284 -33.93 65.51 -3.85
N LYS A 285 -33.10 65.60 -2.84
CA LYS A 285 -33.40 66.30 -1.58
C LYS A 285 -32.93 67.74 -1.79
N ILE A 286 -33.81 68.72 -1.65
CA ILE A 286 -33.46 70.13 -1.76
C ILE A 286 -32.62 70.50 -0.53
N ILE A 287 -31.32 70.77 -0.75
CA ILE A 287 -30.44 71.33 0.27
C ILE A 287 -30.23 72.79 0.04
N PHE A 288 -30.74 73.63 0.92
CA PHE A 288 -30.43 75.06 0.93
C PHE A 288 -29.12 75.31 1.67
N MET A 289 -28.08 75.67 0.93
CA MET A 289 -26.80 76.08 1.52
C MET A 289 -26.71 77.59 1.45
N ASN A 290 -26.85 78.26 2.56
CA ASN A 290 -26.64 79.73 2.62
C ASN A 290 -25.15 79.96 2.97
N GLY A 291 -24.52 80.91 2.23
CA GLY A 291 -23.07 81.11 2.30
C GLY A 291 -22.59 81.57 3.67
N LYS A 292 -21.37 81.10 4.02
CA LYS A 292 -20.59 81.36 5.23
C LYS A 292 -21.20 80.87 6.57
N GLY A 293 -21.02 79.53 6.82
CA GLY A 293 -21.04 79.03 8.20
C GLY A 293 -22.36 78.48 8.71
N SER A 294 -23.39 78.26 7.90
CA SER A 294 -24.62 77.58 8.33
C SER A 294 -24.61 76.10 8.05
N ALA A 295 -24.98 75.32 9.02
CA ALA A 295 -25.15 73.85 8.87
C ALA A 295 -26.23 73.56 7.81
N PRO A 296 -26.07 72.54 6.95
CA PRO A 296 -27.07 72.16 5.94
C PRO A 296 -28.35 71.68 6.64
N VAL A 297 -29.49 72.24 6.25
CA VAL A 297 -30.83 71.78 6.66
C VAL A 297 -31.28 70.73 5.65
N ILE A 298 -31.39 69.51 6.04
CA ILE A 298 -31.94 68.45 5.21
C ILE A 298 -33.43 68.32 5.49
N LEU A 299 -34.26 68.73 4.50
CA LEU A 299 -35.67 68.42 4.54
C LEU A 299 -35.91 67.06 3.89
N SER A 300 -36.25 66.06 4.69
CA SER A 300 -36.73 64.78 4.18
C SER A 300 -38.26 64.81 4.12
N ASP A 301 -38.78 64.62 2.96
CA ASP A 301 -40.21 64.31 2.77
C ASP A 301 -40.41 62.83 3.15
N LYS A 302 -41.51 62.57 3.89
CA LYS A 302 -41.91 61.23 4.35
C LYS A 302 -42.40 60.39 3.19
#